data_e4411cc934a0ae3c5a882ae03e1041e3
#
_entry.id   e4411cc934a0ae3c5a882ae03e1041e3
#
_cell.length_a   1.000
_cell.length_b   1.000
_cell.length_c   1.000
_cell.angle_alpha   90.00
_cell.angle_beta   90.00
_cell.angle_gamma   90.00
#
_symmetry.space_group_name_H-M   'P 1'
#
loop_
_entity.id
_entity.type
_entity.pdbx_description
1 polymer ?
#
loop_
_entity_poly.entity_id
_entity_poly.type
_entity_poly.pdbx_seq_one_letter_code
_entity_poly.pdbx_strand_id
1 'polypeptide(L)'
;MRPEALNFIVCPNCAGELSLRSDASRAPEDGHIMTGTLACRGCPLQFSIRNGVPILLPANLASVKLETASRFAEEWTPWSDPRDYYEQEFFDCVAPLAAGDFANQIVFEGGCGKGRHTAIVASHGAKAIVALDLGESAFVAFAHTRQFPNAHVVIGHLLNPPGRPVFDLAFSVGVLHHLSDPAAGFASLASRVREGGRVAFWVYDQEGDEWITRYVDPVRKAITSRLSASFLRIASIPPAAALWAVIKLFYRPRMVKAPRDFLTAIISLRFITTRSMRFTPTFSINS
;
A
#
# COMPACT_ATOMS: atom_id res chain seq x y z
N MET A 1 3.40 3.93 17.94
CA MET A 1 2.22 4.82 17.74
C MET A 1 2.40 6.12 18.51
N ARG A 2 2.03 7.26 17.95
CA ARG A 2 1.90 8.52 18.68
C ARG A 2 0.46 8.70 19.18
N PRO A 3 0.23 9.36 20.34
CA PRO A 3 -1.13 9.59 20.88
C PRO A 3 -2.04 10.32 19.89
N GLU A 4 -1.50 11.22 19.09
CA GLU A 4 -2.20 12.03 18.10
C GLU A 4 -2.95 11.18 17.05
N ALA A 5 -2.51 9.93 16.82
CA ALA A 5 -3.22 8.99 15.96
C ALA A 5 -4.68 8.79 16.37
N LEU A 6 -5.00 8.89 17.68
CA LEU A 6 -6.35 8.74 18.21
C LEU A 6 -7.33 9.83 17.70
N ASN A 7 -6.82 10.94 17.20
CA ASN A 7 -7.65 11.97 16.58
C ASN A 7 -8.26 11.52 15.25
N PHE A 8 -7.65 10.54 14.59
CA PHE A 8 -7.97 10.10 13.23
C PHE A 8 -8.58 8.70 13.17
N ILE A 9 -8.35 7.85 14.20
CA ILE A 9 -8.78 6.45 14.21
C ILE A 9 -9.94 6.19 15.15
N VAL A 10 -10.73 5.17 14.83
CA VAL A 10 -11.91 4.73 15.59
C VAL A 10 -11.96 3.20 15.66
N CYS A 11 -12.86 2.68 16.47
CA CYS A 11 -13.15 1.26 16.52
C CYS A 11 -13.69 0.77 15.15
N PRO A 12 -13.08 -0.26 14.53
CA PRO A 12 -13.55 -0.77 13.24
C PRO A 12 -14.93 -1.45 13.33
N ASN A 13 -15.40 -1.81 14.52
CA ASN A 13 -16.69 -2.50 14.70
C ASN A 13 -17.88 -1.57 14.90
N CYS A 14 -17.70 -0.47 15.66
CA CYS A 14 -18.83 0.40 16.02
C CYS A 14 -18.53 1.89 15.78
N ALA A 15 -17.40 2.23 15.17
CA ALA A 15 -16.92 3.60 14.98
C ALA A 15 -16.77 4.42 16.28
N GLY A 16 -16.82 3.77 17.45
CA GLY A 16 -16.64 4.39 18.76
C GLY A 16 -15.21 4.89 18.97
N GLU A 17 -15.06 5.88 19.84
CA GLU A 17 -13.76 6.42 20.22
C GLU A 17 -12.88 5.38 20.89
N LEU A 18 -11.57 5.46 20.62
CA LEU A 18 -10.56 4.61 21.25
C LEU A 18 -9.84 5.39 22.35
N SER A 19 -9.57 4.73 23.46
CA SER A 19 -8.80 5.27 24.57
C SER A 19 -7.65 4.36 24.93
N LEU A 20 -6.48 4.95 25.19
CA LEU A 20 -5.29 4.22 25.62
C LEU A 20 -5.45 3.83 27.09
N ARG A 21 -5.16 2.56 27.42
CA ARG A 21 -5.14 2.06 28.81
C ARG A 21 -3.79 2.36 29.47
N SER A 22 -3.76 2.20 30.79
CA SER A 22 -2.59 2.46 31.63
C SER A 22 -1.44 1.47 31.48
N ASP A 23 -1.64 0.37 30.74
CA ASP A 23 -0.65 -0.66 30.44
C ASP A 23 0.36 -0.28 29.35
N ALA A 24 0.27 0.95 28.81
CA ALA A 24 1.08 1.39 27.71
C ALA A 24 2.55 1.62 28.09
N SER A 25 3.45 1.04 27.29
CA SER A 25 4.88 1.28 27.36
C SER A 25 5.33 2.21 26.22
N ARG A 26 6.22 3.14 26.54
CA ARG A 26 6.73 4.14 25.57
C ARG A 26 8.21 3.95 25.29
N ALA A 27 8.63 4.22 24.08
CA ALA A 27 10.04 4.33 23.73
C ALA A 27 10.64 5.59 24.38
N PRO A 28 11.77 5.47 25.09
CA PRO A 28 12.41 6.61 25.78
C PRO A 28 12.88 7.69 24.81
N GLU A 29 13.34 7.29 23.63
CA GLU A 29 14.01 8.16 22.65
C GLU A 29 13.06 9.13 21.92
N ASP A 30 11.81 8.74 21.69
CA ASP A 30 10.87 9.53 20.86
C ASP A 30 9.42 9.55 21.38
N GLY A 31 9.17 8.92 22.54
CA GLY A 31 7.88 8.91 23.20
C GLY A 31 6.78 8.09 22.51
N HIS A 32 7.13 7.33 21.44
CA HIS A 32 6.16 6.43 20.80
C HIS A 32 5.65 5.37 21.77
N ILE A 33 4.35 5.13 21.76
CA ILE A 33 3.72 4.00 22.45
C ILE A 33 4.11 2.75 21.68
N MET A 34 4.94 1.90 22.28
CA MET A 34 5.46 0.68 21.64
C MET A 34 4.55 -0.51 21.87
N THR A 35 4.02 -0.63 23.09
CA THR A 35 3.06 -1.67 23.49
C THR A 35 1.94 -1.07 24.32
N GLY A 36 0.78 -1.70 24.36
CA GLY A 36 -0.35 -1.27 25.15
C GLY A 36 -1.67 -1.76 24.58
N THR A 37 -2.75 -1.31 25.20
CA THR A 37 -4.12 -1.66 24.81
C THR A 37 -4.94 -0.41 24.53
N LEU A 38 -5.63 -0.41 23.40
CA LEU A 38 -6.69 0.56 23.07
C LEU A 38 -8.05 -0.06 23.43
N ALA A 39 -8.82 0.60 24.26
CA ALA A 39 -10.19 0.19 24.60
C ALA A 39 -11.20 1.03 23.83
N CYS A 40 -12.21 0.41 23.24
CA CYS A 40 -13.33 1.13 22.65
C CYS A 40 -14.26 1.66 23.73
N ARG A 41 -14.75 2.89 23.57
CA ARG A 41 -15.73 3.49 24.47
C ARG A 41 -17.17 3.13 24.12
N GLY A 42 -17.42 2.65 22.90
CA GLY A 42 -18.76 2.32 22.40
C GLY A 42 -19.09 0.82 22.40
N CYS A 43 -18.10 -0.07 22.60
CA CYS A 43 -18.30 -1.51 22.66
C CYS A 43 -17.22 -2.18 23.51
N PRO A 44 -17.36 -3.48 23.91
CA PRO A 44 -16.40 -4.15 24.80
C PRO A 44 -15.06 -4.52 24.15
N LEU A 45 -14.83 -4.17 22.90
CA LEU A 45 -13.62 -4.57 22.18
C LEU A 45 -12.38 -3.80 22.65
N GLN A 46 -11.28 -4.52 22.65
CA GLN A 46 -9.96 -4.01 22.94
C GLN A 46 -9.00 -4.41 21.82
N PHE A 47 -8.02 -3.57 21.55
CA PHE A 47 -7.08 -3.70 20.46
C PHE A 47 -5.66 -3.54 20.98
N SER A 48 -4.76 -4.42 20.60
CA SER A 48 -3.36 -4.34 21.03
C SER A 48 -2.56 -3.35 20.21
N ILE A 49 -1.60 -2.70 20.84
CA ILE A 49 -0.49 -2.01 20.19
C ILE A 49 0.72 -2.91 20.30
N ARG A 50 1.35 -3.26 19.16
CA ARG A 50 2.58 -4.04 19.11
C ARG A 50 3.62 -3.32 18.26
N ASN A 51 4.85 -3.25 18.75
CA ASN A 51 5.97 -2.62 18.05
C ASN A 51 5.62 -1.23 17.47
N GLY A 52 4.85 -0.44 18.24
CA GLY A 52 4.45 0.91 17.84
C GLY A 52 3.25 0.99 16.89
N VAL A 53 2.65 -0.14 16.50
CA VAL A 53 1.52 -0.18 15.55
C VAL A 53 0.26 -0.69 16.23
N PRO A 54 -0.86 0.06 16.24
CA PRO A 54 -2.15 -0.42 16.71
C PRO A 54 -2.75 -1.41 15.71
N ILE A 55 -3.33 -2.51 16.23
CA ILE A 55 -3.93 -3.58 15.43
C ILE A 55 -5.44 -3.48 15.56
N LEU A 56 -6.06 -2.79 14.59
CA LEU A 56 -7.49 -2.47 14.56
C LEU A 56 -8.22 -3.34 13.53
N LEU A 57 -8.24 -4.64 13.77
CA LEU A 57 -8.92 -5.60 12.90
C LEU A 57 -10.36 -5.83 13.37
N PRO A 58 -11.34 -5.91 12.45
CA PRO A 58 -12.71 -6.26 12.81
C PRO A 58 -12.77 -7.70 13.39
N ALA A 59 -13.68 -7.91 14.35
CA ALA A 59 -13.80 -9.19 15.06
C ALA A 59 -14.16 -10.39 14.16
N ASN A 60 -14.78 -10.13 13.01
CA ASN A 60 -15.24 -11.14 12.05
C ASN A 60 -14.29 -11.35 10.85
N LEU A 61 -13.05 -10.89 10.95
CA LEU A 61 -12.10 -11.04 9.85
C LEU A 61 -11.69 -12.52 9.71
N ALA A 62 -11.94 -13.08 8.52
CA ALA A 62 -11.57 -14.46 8.21
C ALA A 62 -10.05 -14.64 8.17
N SER A 63 -9.53 -15.73 8.77
CA SER A 63 -8.09 -16.07 8.84
C SER A 63 -7.41 -16.13 7.46
N VAL A 64 -8.13 -16.58 6.44
CA VAL A 64 -7.64 -16.67 5.04
C VAL A 64 -7.15 -15.32 4.50
N LYS A 65 -7.78 -14.21 4.89
CA LYS A 65 -7.35 -12.87 4.46
C LYS A 65 -6.03 -12.44 5.09
N LEU A 66 -5.76 -12.91 6.31
CA LEU A 66 -4.51 -12.63 7.02
C LEU A 66 -3.33 -13.40 6.41
N GLU A 67 -3.53 -14.65 5.96
CA GLU A 67 -2.49 -15.41 5.25
C GLU A 67 -2.08 -14.77 3.93
N THR A 68 -3.04 -14.25 3.17
CA THR A 68 -2.74 -13.54 1.92
C THR A 68 -1.91 -12.29 2.19
N ALA A 69 -2.26 -11.51 3.21
CA ALA A 69 -1.52 -10.32 3.60
C ALA A 69 -0.09 -10.65 4.10
N SER A 70 0.10 -11.75 4.83
CA SER A 70 1.44 -12.17 5.28
C SER A 70 2.34 -12.59 4.12
N ARG A 71 1.81 -13.27 3.10
CA ARG A 71 2.58 -13.65 1.89
C ARG A 71 3.04 -12.42 1.11
N PHE A 72 2.21 -11.40 0.97
CA PHE A 72 2.62 -10.13 0.38
C PHE A 72 3.74 -9.46 1.20
N ALA A 73 3.65 -9.47 2.52
CA ALA A 73 4.68 -8.91 3.39
C ALA A 73 6.04 -9.62 3.22
N GLU A 74 6.06 -10.95 3.12
CA GLU A 74 7.27 -11.75 2.89
C GLU A 74 7.91 -11.47 1.53
N GLU A 75 7.11 -11.30 0.47
CA GLU A 75 7.61 -11.06 -0.88
C GLU A 75 8.36 -9.73 -1.00
N TRP A 76 7.91 -8.70 -0.28
CA TRP A 76 8.49 -7.36 -0.34
C TRP A 76 9.61 -7.11 0.69
N THR A 77 9.81 -7.97 1.68
CA THR A 77 10.81 -7.79 2.75
C THR A 77 12.26 -7.61 2.26
N PRO A 78 12.74 -8.26 1.19
CA PRO A 78 14.11 -8.11 0.72
C PRO A 78 14.46 -6.78 0.01
N TRP A 79 13.45 -5.97 -0.33
CA TRP A 79 13.61 -4.79 -1.21
C TRP A 79 13.36 -3.49 -0.43
N SER A 80 14.23 -3.14 0.51
CA SER A 80 14.02 -2.04 1.46
C SER A 80 14.72 -0.72 1.10
N ASP A 81 15.41 -0.63 -0.05
CA ASP A 81 16.13 0.61 -0.42
C ASP A 81 15.18 1.71 -0.93
N PRO A 82 15.16 2.89 -0.29
CA PRO A 82 14.54 4.07 -0.85
C PRO A 82 15.38 4.56 -2.04
N ARG A 83 14.78 4.62 -3.23
CA ARG A 83 15.43 5.17 -4.42
C ARG A 83 14.70 6.41 -4.87
N ASP A 84 15.42 7.42 -5.33
CA ASP A 84 14.86 8.72 -5.77
C ASP A 84 13.77 8.59 -6.83
N TYR A 85 13.80 7.53 -7.65
CA TYR A 85 12.78 7.31 -8.67
C TYR A 85 11.40 6.91 -8.10
N TYR A 86 11.31 6.43 -6.86
CA TYR A 86 10.04 6.05 -6.26
C TYR A 86 9.11 7.24 -6.01
N GLU A 87 9.68 8.42 -5.80
CA GLU A 87 8.89 9.64 -5.62
C GLU A 87 8.19 10.02 -6.93
N GLN A 88 8.93 10.02 -8.04
CA GLN A 88 8.34 10.29 -9.36
C GLN A 88 7.29 9.25 -9.73
N GLU A 89 7.58 7.96 -9.50
CA GLU A 89 6.64 6.87 -9.75
C GLU A 89 5.34 7.05 -8.93
N PHE A 90 5.45 7.46 -7.67
CA PHE A 90 4.28 7.75 -6.84
C PHE A 90 3.42 8.86 -7.42
N PHE A 91 4.02 10.00 -7.80
CA PHE A 91 3.28 11.11 -8.39
C PHE A 91 2.68 10.76 -9.76
N ASP A 92 3.34 9.91 -10.54
CA ASP A 92 2.77 9.38 -11.78
C ASP A 92 1.52 8.50 -11.51
N CYS A 93 1.54 7.71 -10.42
CA CYS A 93 0.39 6.88 -10.02
C CYS A 93 -0.80 7.68 -9.50
N VAL A 94 -0.56 8.79 -8.82
CA VAL A 94 -1.63 9.62 -8.22
C VAL A 94 -1.97 10.86 -9.06
N ALA A 95 -1.38 11.00 -10.26
CA ALA A 95 -1.64 12.13 -11.14
C ALA A 95 -3.17 12.33 -11.34
N PRO A 96 -3.68 13.58 -11.34
CA PRO A 96 -2.96 14.83 -11.50
C PRO A 96 -2.45 15.46 -10.18
N LEU A 97 -2.48 14.72 -9.04
CA LEU A 97 -1.97 15.23 -7.78
C LEU A 97 -0.45 15.42 -7.84
N ALA A 98 0.03 16.52 -7.28
CA ALA A 98 1.43 16.86 -7.15
C ALA A 98 1.82 17.03 -5.67
N ALA A 99 3.11 17.18 -5.39
CA ALA A 99 3.64 17.33 -4.03
C ALA A 99 2.91 18.41 -3.20
N GLY A 100 2.61 19.57 -3.82
CA GLY A 100 1.91 20.66 -3.16
C GLY A 100 0.47 20.35 -2.73
N ASP A 101 -0.18 19.37 -3.38
CA ASP A 101 -1.54 18.95 -3.03
C ASP A 101 -1.64 18.24 -1.68
N PHE A 102 -0.53 17.72 -1.19
CA PHE A 102 -0.46 17.03 0.11
C PHE A 102 -0.13 17.98 1.27
N ALA A 103 0.47 19.14 0.98
CA ALA A 103 0.87 20.10 2.02
C ALA A 103 -0.32 20.57 2.87
N ASN A 104 -0.17 20.52 4.19
CA ASN A 104 -1.18 20.87 5.20
C ASN A 104 -2.48 20.03 5.14
N GLN A 105 -2.52 18.93 4.37
CA GLN A 105 -3.69 18.05 4.28
C GLN A 105 -3.61 16.93 5.34
N ILE A 106 -4.79 16.49 5.80
CA ILE A 106 -4.97 15.24 6.55
C ILE A 106 -5.23 14.14 5.52
N VAL A 107 -4.30 13.18 5.43
CA VAL A 107 -4.27 12.19 4.34
C VAL A 107 -4.52 10.79 4.87
N PHE A 108 -5.27 9.97 4.11
CA PHE A 108 -5.48 8.56 4.38
C PHE A 108 -4.88 7.70 3.27
N GLU A 109 -4.01 6.76 3.61
CA GLU A 109 -3.44 5.79 2.68
C GLU A 109 -4.01 4.40 2.93
N GLY A 110 -4.64 3.82 1.91
CA GLY A 110 -5.17 2.47 1.93
C GLY A 110 -4.22 1.47 1.30
N GLY A 111 -3.57 0.61 2.12
CA GLY A 111 -2.58 -0.36 1.68
C GLY A 111 -1.17 0.23 1.56
N CYS A 112 -0.62 0.64 2.69
CA CYS A 112 0.68 1.33 2.70
C CYS A 112 1.89 0.41 2.48
N GLY A 113 1.72 -0.91 2.56
CA GLY A 113 2.82 -1.85 2.45
C GLY A 113 3.95 -1.52 3.43
N LYS A 114 5.13 -1.19 2.91
CA LYS A 114 6.31 -0.80 3.70
C LYS A 114 6.42 0.69 3.99
N GLY A 115 5.40 1.48 3.67
CA GLY A 115 5.33 2.90 4.00
C GLY A 115 6.15 3.81 3.08
N ARG A 116 6.47 3.41 1.85
CA ARG A 116 7.20 4.26 0.90
C ARG A 116 6.43 5.53 0.55
N HIS A 117 5.18 5.38 0.13
CA HIS A 117 4.32 6.52 -0.21
C HIS A 117 3.97 7.33 1.03
N THR A 118 3.78 6.65 2.19
CA THR A 118 3.60 7.31 3.49
C THR A 118 4.75 8.27 3.79
N ALA A 119 6.00 7.82 3.61
CA ALA A 119 7.18 8.64 3.85
C ALA A 119 7.25 9.84 2.89
N ILE A 120 6.96 9.64 1.60
CA ILE A 120 6.90 10.70 0.60
C ILE A 120 5.87 11.76 1.00
N VAL A 121 4.63 11.35 1.30
CA VAL A 121 3.56 12.28 1.68
C VAL A 121 3.89 13.01 2.98
N ALA A 122 4.44 12.31 3.97
CA ALA A 122 4.85 12.91 5.24
C ALA A 122 5.95 13.98 5.04
N SER A 123 6.94 13.71 4.17
CA SER A 123 8.04 14.64 3.88
C SER A 123 7.59 15.87 3.08
N HIS A 124 6.52 15.77 2.30
CA HIS A 124 5.92 16.90 1.58
C HIS A 124 4.96 17.75 2.42
N GLY A 125 5.04 17.66 3.74
CA GLY A 125 4.37 18.58 4.65
C GLY A 125 2.88 18.31 4.85
N ALA A 126 2.42 17.08 4.68
CA ALA A 126 1.08 16.69 5.12
C ALA A 126 0.90 17.04 6.60
N LYS A 127 -0.26 17.55 6.98
CA LYS A 127 -0.59 17.83 8.37
C LYS A 127 -0.61 16.55 9.21
N ALA A 128 -1.15 15.50 8.64
CA ALA A 128 -1.08 14.14 9.16
C ALA A 128 -1.31 13.14 8.01
N ILE A 129 -0.67 11.97 8.09
CA ILE A 129 -1.02 10.83 7.24
C ILE A 129 -1.29 9.61 8.11
N VAL A 130 -2.46 8.99 7.90
CA VAL A 130 -2.80 7.68 8.47
C VAL A 130 -2.64 6.63 7.39
N ALA A 131 -1.70 5.74 7.60
CA ALA A 131 -1.31 4.69 6.67
C ALA A 131 -1.84 3.34 7.16
N LEU A 132 -2.73 2.73 6.39
CA LEU A 132 -3.39 1.47 6.71
C LEU A 132 -2.77 0.33 5.89
N ASP A 133 -2.47 -0.78 6.56
CA ASP A 133 -2.19 -2.05 5.90
C ASP A 133 -2.83 -3.22 6.66
N LEU A 134 -3.08 -4.32 5.98
CA LEU A 134 -3.67 -5.52 6.61
C LEU A 134 -2.59 -6.41 7.24
N GLY A 135 -1.37 -6.38 6.70
CA GLY A 135 -0.30 -7.30 7.00
C GLY A 135 0.77 -6.76 7.97
N GLU A 136 1.72 -7.62 8.26
CA GLU A 136 2.89 -7.29 9.10
C GLU A 136 3.87 -6.30 8.43
N SER A 137 3.71 -6.05 7.12
CA SER A 137 4.37 -4.95 6.39
C SER A 137 4.19 -3.60 7.10
N ALA A 138 3.09 -3.40 7.82
CA ALA A 138 2.86 -2.21 8.63
C ALA A 138 3.92 -1.97 9.72
N PHE A 139 4.53 -3.03 10.27
CA PHE A 139 5.64 -2.84 11.21
C PHE A 139 6.89 -2.29 10.53
N VAL A 140 7.14 -2.71 9.28
CA VAL A 140 8.21 -2.16 8.44
C VAL A 140 7.89 -0.71 8.08
N ALA A 141 6.63 -0.43 7.70
CA ALA A 141 6.17 0.93 7.43
C ALA A 141 6.38 1.86 8.64
N PHE A 142 6.04 1.39 9.84
CA PHE A 142 6.29 2.16 11.07
C PHE A 142 7.79 2.44 11.27
N ALA A 143 8.65 1.45 11.08
CA ALA A 143 10.10 1.63 11.23
C ALA A 143 10.64 2.68 10.24
N HIS A 144 10.18 2.66 8.99
CA HIS A 144 10.60 3.61 7.94
C HIS A 144 10.05 5.03 8.16
N THR A 145 8.85 5.14 8.74
CA THR A 145 8.17 6.43 8.90
C THR A 145 8.24 7.00 10.31
N ARG A 146 8.84 6.30 11.26
CA ARG A 146 8.94 6.68 12.68
C ARG A 146 9.53 8.07 12.90
N GLN A 147 10.47 8.48 12.04
CA GLN A 147 11.09 9.80 12.07
C GLN A 147 10.12 10.95 11.75
N PHE A 148 9.02 10.68 11.05
CA PHE A 148 8.03 11.70 10.68
C PHE A 148 6.96 11.82 11.78
N PRO A 149 6.88 12.98 12.47
CA PRO A 149 5.91 13.14 13.57
C PRO A 149 4.45 13.14 13.11
N ASN A 150 4.20 13.40 11.83
CA ASN A 150 2.91 13.46 11.18
C ASN A 150 2.47 12.13 10.55
N ALA A 151 3.29 11.05 10.62
CA ALA A 151 2.95 9.74 10.07
C ALA A 151 2.41 8.80 11.17
N HIS A 152 1.27 8.15 10.90
CA HIS A 152 0.58 7.23 11.78
C HIS A 152 0.25 5.94 11.06
N VAL A 153 0.91 4.84 11.41
CA VAL A 153 0.70 3.54 10.78
C VAL A 153 -0.25 2.68 11.62
N VAL A 154 -1.17 1.99 10.96
CA VAL A 154 -2.22 1.17 11.58
C VAL A 154 -2.38 -0.15 10.84
N ILE A 155 -2.49 -1.27 11.55
CA ILE A 155 -2.97 -2.52 10.97
C ILE A 155 -4.49 -2.52 11.00
N GLY A 156 -5.11 -2.70 9.82
CA GLY A 156 -6.56 -2.73 9.66
C GLY A 156 -6.99 -3.21 8.29
N HIS A 157 -8.28 -3.41 8.10
CA HIS A 157 -8.85 -3.93 6.86
C HIS A 157 -9.47 -2.82 6.02
N LEU A 158 -9.07 -2.69 4.75
CA LEU A 158 -9.51 -1.59 3.88
C LEU A 158 -11.03 -1.60 3.58
N LEU A 159 -11.70 -2.75 3.63
CA LEU A 159 -13.16 -2.82 3.50
C LEU A 159 -13.91 -2.32 4.77
N ASN A 160 -13.20 -2.17 5.88
CA ASN A 160 -13.74 -1.60 7.12
C ASN A 160 -12.63 -0.82 7.86
N PRO A 161 -12.15 0.28 7.26
CA PRO A 161 -11.00 0.99 7.76
C PRO A 161 -11.32 1.73 9.06
N PRO A 162 -10.41 1.69 10.03
CA PRO A 162 -10.62 2.33 11.33
C PRO A 162 -10.37 3.84 11.31
N GLY A 163 -10.61 4.52 10.17
CA GLY A 163 -10.44 5.96 10.01
C GLY A 163 -11.72 6.73 10.25
N ARG A 164 -11.63 7.93 10.84
CA ARG A 164 -12.73 8.90 10.88
C ARG A 164 -12.98 9.50 9.49
N PRO A 165 -14.17 10.01 9.16
CA PRO A 165 -14.44 10.70 7.90
C PRO A 165 -13.96 12.17 7.95
N VAL A 166 -12.66 12.39 8.16
CA VAL A 166 -12.05 13.73 8.37
C VAL A 166 -10.90 14.03 7.42
N PHE A 167 -10.60 13.09 6.51
CA PHE A 167 -9.45 13.23 5.63
C PHE A 167 -9.76 14.16 4.46
N ASP A 168 -8.83 15.05 4.16
CA ASP A 168 -8.89 15.97 3.02
C ASP A 168 -8.64 15.21 1.70
N LEU A 169 -7.79 14.19 1.78
CA LEU A 169 -7.38 13.38 0.67
C LEU A 169 -7.20 11.92 1.11
N ALA A 170 -7.70 10.98 0.33
CA ALA A 170 -7.36 9.58 0.48
C ALA A 170 -6.74 9.03 -0.81
N PHE A 171 -5.79 8.10 -0.67
CA PHE A 171 -5.25 7.41 -1.84
C PHE A 171 -4.97 5.92 -1.57
N SER A 172 -4.93 5.16 -2.68
CA SER A 172 -4.58 3.73 -2.67
C SER A 172 -3.87 3.37 -3.97
N VAL A 173 -2.64 2.91 -3.88
CA VAL A 173 -1.80 2.60 -5.04
C VAL A 173 -1.46 1.11 -5.05
N GLY A 174 -1.93 0.39 -6.08
CA GLY A 174 -1.60 -1.02 -6.28
C GLY A 174 -2.29 -2.01 -5.32
N VAL A 175 -3.43 -1.65 -4.71
CA VAL A 175 -4.07 -2.44 -3.65
C VAL A 175 -5.50 -2.88 -3.98
N LEU A 176 -6.34 -1.98 -4.49
CA LEU A 176 -7.79 -2.24 -4.63
C LEU A 176 -8.10 -3.48 -5.47
N HIS A 177 -7.34 -3.75 -6.52
CA HIS A 177 -7.52 -4.92 -7.40
C HIS A 177 -7.19 -6.27 -6.72
N HIS A 178 -6.57 -6.26 -5.52
CA HIS A 178 -6.34 -7.47 -4.71
C HIS A 178 -7.48 -7.76 -3.73
N LEU A 179 -8.42 -6.84 -3.57
CA LEU A 179 -9.57 -7.05 -2.71
C LEU A 179 -10.58 -8.01 -3.38
N SER A 180 -11.33 -8.73 -2.56
CA SER A 180 -12.43 -9.57 -3.05
C SER A 180 -13.55 -8.77 -3.72
N ASP A 181 -13.69 -7.50 -3.35
CA ASP A 181 -14.60 -6.53 -3.94
C ASP A 181 -13.87 -5.18 -4.04
N PRO A 182 -13.26 -4.88 -5.20
CA PRO A 182 -12.57 -3.62 -5.45
C PRO A 182 -13.48 -2.40 -5.34
N ALA A 183 -14.75 -2.51 -5.76
CA ALA A 183 -15.70 -1.40 -5.72
C ALA A 183 -16.08 -1.06 -4.28
N ALA A 184 -16.34 -2.06 -3.43
CA ALA A 184 -16.54 -1.86 -2.00
C ALA A 184 -15.29 -1.27 -1.33
N GLY A 185 -14.08 -1.70 -1.76
CA GLY A 185 -12.82 -1.14 -1.30
C GLY A 185 -12.67 0.35 -1.60
N PHE A 186 -13.01 0.74 -2.83
CA PHE A 186 -13.02 2.15 -3.22
C PHE A 186 -14.07 2.95 -2.42
N ALA A 187 -15.30 2.46 -2.33
CA ALA A 187 -16.36 3.12 -1.56
C ALA A 187 -15.97 3.30 -0.08
N SER A 188 -15.32 2.29 0.49
CA SER A 188 -14.83 2.33 1.86
C SER A 188 -13.71 3.35 2.06
N LEU A 189 -12.77 3.44 1.13
CA LEU A 189 -11.72 4.47 1.10
C LEU A 189 -12.35 5.87 1.01
N ALA A 190 -13.26 6.07 0.06
CA ALA A 190 -13.95 7.34 -0.16
C ALA A 190 -14.76 7.80 1.05
N SER A 191 -15.37 6.86 1.79
CA SER A 191 -16.14 7.17 2.99
C SER A 191 -15.31 7.74 4.15
N ARG A 192 -13.99 7.69 4.07
CA ARG A 192 -13.09 8.32 5.07
C ARG A 192 -12.78 9.77 4.74
N VAL A 193 -13.06 10.19 3.51
CA VAL A 193 -12.83 11.55 3.04
C VAL A 193 -13.99 12.44 3.46
N ARG A 194 -13.67 13.65 3.91
CA ARG A 194 -14.69 14.66 4.22
C ARG A 194 -15.38 15.16 2.96
N GLU A 195 -16.50 15.81 3.09
CA GLU A 195 -17.18 16.48 1.99
C GLU A 195 -16.26 17.50 1.30
N GLY A 196 -16.25 17.50 -0.04
CA GLY A 196 -15.36 18.31 -0.87
C GLY A 196 -13.90 17.85 -0.87
N GLY A 197 -13.56 16.75 -0.23
CA GLY A 197 -12.22 16.18 -0.30
C GLY A 197 -11.99 15.37 -1.59
N ARG A 198 -10.80 14.77 -1.73
CA ARG A 198 -10.35 14.10 -2.96
C ARG A 198 -9.95 12.66 -2.69
N VAL A 199 -10.19 11.78 -3.68
CA VAL A 199 -9.72 10.40 -3.66
C VAL A 199 -8.89 10.13 -4.90
N ALA A 200 -7.71 9.56 -4.74
CA ALA A 200 -6.87 9.09 -5.83
C ALA A 200 -6.62 7.58 -5.66
N PHE A 201 -6.61 6.84 -6.76
CA PHE A 201 -6.24 5.43 -6.72
C PHE A 201 -5.55 5.00 -8.01
N TRP A 202 -4.72 3.99 -7.88
CA TRP A 202 -4.08 3.36 -9.01
C TRP A 202 -4.26 1.84 -8.94
N VAL A 203 -4.68 1.25 -10.04
CA VAL A 203 -4.89 -0.19 -10.18
C VAL A 203 -4.28 -0.68 -11.49
N TYR A 204 -3.91 -1.97 -11.54
CA TYR A 204 -3.48 -2.57 -12.80
C TYR A 204 -4.65 -2.65 -13.78
N ASP A 205 -4.35 -2.37 -15.06
CA ASP A 205 -5.29 -2.61 -16.15
C ASP A 205 -5.28 -4.09 -16.57
N GLN A 206 -6.42 -4.56 -17.03
CA GLN A 206 -6.53 -5.88 -17.65
C GLN A 206 -6.36 -5.83 -19.19
N GLU A 207 -6.49 -4.64 -19.78
CA GLU A 207 -6.33 -4.49 -21.22
C GLU A 207 -4.87 -4.68 -21.63
N GLY A 208 -4.61 -5.64 -22.52
CA GLY A 208 -3.27 -6.00 -23.00
C GLY A 208 -2.61 -7.18 -22.29
N ASP A 209 -3.12 -7.61 -21.13
CA ASP A 209 -2.59 -8.76 -20.36
C ASP A 209 -3.38 -10.06 -20.58
N GLU A 210 -4.28 -10.08 -21.58
CA GLU A 210 -5.10 -11.26 -21.90
C GLU A 210 -4.27 -12.53 -22.16
N TRP A 211 -3.13 -12.39 -22.79
CA TRP A 211 -2.22 -13.52 -23.05
C TRP A 211 -1.57 -14.05 -21.76
N ILE A 212 -1.27 -13.18 -20.78
CA ILE A 212 -0.76 -13.58 -19.47
C ILE A 212 -1.84 -14.38 -18.74
N THR A 213 -3.07 -13.85 -18.70
CA THR A 213 -4.21 -14.51 -18.07
C THR A 213 -4.53 -15.85 -18.74
N ARG A 214 -4.39 -15.94 -20.08
CA ARG A 214 -4.75 -17.13 -20.85
C ARG A 214 -3.68 -18.22 -20.85
N TYR A 215 -2.40 -17.84 -20.86
CA TYR A 215 -1.30 -18.82 -21.04
C TYR A 215 -0.37 -18.91 -19.83
N VAL A 216 -0.08 -17.81 -19.14
CA VAL A 216 0.87 -17.78 -18.03
C VAL A 216 0.19 -18.13 -16.70
N ASP A 217 -0.96 -17.59 -16.42
CA ASP A 217 -1.68 -17.81 -15.16
C ASP A 217 -2.07 -19.28 -14.91
N PRO A 218 -2.54 -20.06 -15.87
CA PRO A 218 -2.81 -21.49 -15.66
C PRO A 218 -1.54 -22.27 -15.27
N VAL A 219 -0.42 -21.98 -15.93
CA VAL A 219 0.88 -22.59 -15.61
C VAL A 219 1.35 -22.16 -14.23
N ARG A 220 1.22 -20.88 -13.91
CA ARG A 220 1.55 -20.33 -12.60
C ARG A 220 0.73 -20.99 -11.50
N LYS A 221 -0.58 -21.10 -11.67
CA LYS A 221 -1.49 -21.74 -10.70
C LYS A 221 -1.23 -23.24 -10.54
N ALA A 222 -0.88 -23.93 -11.62
CA ALA A 222 -0.65 -25.38 -11.57
C ALA A 222 0.72 -25.77 -10.98
N ILE A 223 1.76 -24.99 -11.25
CA ILE A 223 3.16 -25.35 -10.95
C ILE A 223 3.71 -24.45 -9.84
N THR A 224 3.80 -23.13 -10.10
CA THR A 224 4.56 -22.24 -9.22
C THR A 224 3.87 -21.95 -7.88
N SER A 225 2.54 -22.01 -7.82
CA SER A 225 1.81 -21.84 -6.56
C SER A 225 2.05 -22.96 -5.52
N ARG A 226 2.58 -24.10 -5.97
CA ARG A 226 2.88 -25.27 -5.11
C ARG A 226 4.34 -25.35 -4.68
N LEU A 227 5.20 -24.48 -5.20
CA LEU A 227 6.62 -24.44 -4.91
C LEU A 227 6.95 -23.42 -3.82
N SER A 228 7.97 -23.72 -3.02
CA SER A 228 8.42 -22.76 -2.00
C SER A 228 9.01 -21.50 -2.62
N ALA A 229 8.86 -20.35 -1.96
CA ALA A 229 9.42 -19.06 -2.41
C ALA A 229 10.95 -19.13 -2.62
N SER A 230 11.67 -19.88 -1.76
CA SER A 230 13.11 -20.08 -1.87
C SER A 230 13.50 -20.85 -3.12
N PHE A 231 12.75 -21.92 -3.45
CA PHE A 231 12.97 -22.69 -4.68
C PHE A 231 12.69 -21.83 -5.91
N LEU A 232 11.58 -21.08 -5.92
CA LEU A 232 11.23 -20.20 -7.03
C LEU A 232 12.27 -19.10 -7.27
N ARG A 233 12.86 -18.54 -6.22
CA ARG A 233 13.96 -17.57 -6.32
C ARG A 233 15.17 -18.16 -7.04
N ILE A 234 15.59 -19.38 -6.68
CA ILE A 234 16.73 -20.06 -7.30
C ILE A 234 16.39 -20.48 -8.74
N ALA A 235 15.23 -21.07 -8.95
CA ALA A 235 14.78 -21.54 -10.26
C ALA A 235 14.54 -20.40 -11.27
N SER A 236 14.27 -19.19 -10.82
CA SER A 236 14.10 -18.02 -11.68
C SER A 236 15.42 -17.42 -12.19
N ILE A 237 16.57 -17.73 -11.56
CA ILE A 237 17.87 -17.15 -11.93
C ILE A 237 18.29 -17.53 -13.36
N PRO A 238 18.26 -18.82 -13.79
CA PRO A 238 18.68 -19.18 -15.15
C PRO A 238 17.84 -18.52 -16.25
N PRO A 239 16.49 -18.56 -16.23
CA PRO A 239 15.69 -17.91 -17.25
C PRO A 239 15.83 -16.38 -17.23
N ALA A 240 15.99 -15.77 -16.04
CA ALA A 240 16.26 -14.33 -15.93
C ALA A 240 17.62 -13.95 -16.52
N ALA A 241 18.66 -14.75 -16.27
CA ALA A 241 19.99 -14.54 -16.84
C ALA A 241 19.98 -14.72 -18.37
N ALA A 242 19.27 -15.74 -18.87
CA ALA A 242 19.12 -15.95 -20.32
C ALA A 242 18.39 -14.77 -20.97
N LEU A 243 17.28 -14.31 -20.38
CA LEU A 243 16.55 -13.15 -20.88
C LEU A 243 17.42 -11.88 -20.85
N TRP A 244 18.16 -11.67 -19.77
CA TRP A 244 19.10 -10.54 -19.67
C TRP A 244 20.21 -10.61 -20.73
N ALA A 245 20.77 -11.81 -21.00
CA ALA A 245 21.77 -12.00 -22.05
C ALA A 245 21.20 -11.71 -23.44
N VAL A 246 19.97 -12.17 -23.72
CA VAL A 246 19.26 -11.86 -24.98
C VAL A 246 19.04 -10.37 -25.12
N ILE A 247 18.52 -9.71 -24.08
CA ILE A 247 18.30 -8.26 -24.07
C ILE A 247 19.64 -7.52 -24.31
N LYS A 248 20.71 -7.90 -23.63
CA LYS A 248 22.03 -7.27 -23.80
C LYS A 248 22.60 -7.51 -25.19
N LEU A 249 22.43 -8.72 -25.76
CA LEU A 249 22.98 -9.09 -27.07
C LEU A 249 22.27 -8.33 -28.21
N PHE A 250 20.92 -8.21 -28.12
CA PHE A 250 20.10 -7.59 -29.15
C PHE A 250 19.83 -6.10 -28.93
N TYR A 251 20.01 -5.59 -27.70
CA TYR A 251 19.71 -4.21 -27.31
C TYR A 251 20.95 -3.32 -27.14
N ARG A 252 22.13 -3.80 -27.48
CA ARG A 252 23.28 -2.87 -27.58
C ARG A 252 22.99 -1.85 -28.67
N PRO A 253 22.96 -0.55 -28.36
CA PRO A 253 22.49 0.49 -29.29
C PRO A 253 23.31 0.68 -30.56
N ARG A 254 24.33 -0.13 -30.77
CA ARG A 254 25.23 -0.09 -31.94
C ARG A 254 24.97 -1.14 -33.01
N MET A 255 24.09 -2.12 -32.79
CA MET A 255 24.01 -3.26 -33.75
C MET A 255 22.65 -3.49 -34.41
N VAL A 256 21.56 -2.87 -33.97
CA VAL A 256 20.26 -3.10 -34.61
C VAL A 256 19.48 -1.78 -34.71
N LYS A 257 19.30 -1.30 -35.93
CA LYS A 257 18.20 -0.40 -36.29
C LYS A 257 16.90 -1.23 -36.38
N ALA A 258 16.52 -1.91 -35.31
CA ALA A 258 15.22 -2.53 -35.24
C ALA A 258 14.17 -1.48 -34.87
N PRO A 259 12.93 -1.58 -35.36
CA PRO A 259 11.88 -0.67 -34.97
C PRO A 259 11.75 -0.66 -33.46
N ARG A 260 12.00 0.48 -32.85
CA ARG A 260 11.93 0.67 -31.39
C ARG A 260 10.61 0.15 -30.80
N ASP A 261 9.57 0.14 -31.60
CA ASP A 261 8.21 -0.22 -31.22
C ASP A 261 8.02 -1.72 -30.90
N PHE A 262 8.68 -2.63 -31.60
CA PHE A 262 8.54 -4.08 -31.36
C PHE A 262 9.27 -4.54 -30.10
N LEU A 263 10.42 -3.96 -29.81
CA LEU A 263 11.20 -4.29 -28.62
C LEU A 263 10.71 -3.51 -27.39
N THR A 264 10.16 -2.32 -27.58
CA THR A 264 9.41 -1.61 -26.53
C THR A 264 8.20 -2.43 -26.11
N ALA A 265 7.51 -3.13 -27.01
CA ALA A 265 6.42 -4.04 -26.66
C ALA A 265 6.89 -5.25 -25.81
N ILE A 266 8.06 -5.83 -26.07
CA ILE A 266 8.59 -6.96 -25.26
C ILE A 266 9.18 -6.50 -23.93
N ILE A 267 9.79 -5.32 -23.86
CA ILE A 267 10.33 -4.72 -22.61
C ILE A 267 9.25 -4.03 -21.81
N SER A 268 8.23 -3.52 -22.44
CA SER A 268 6.99 -3.11 -21.81
C SER A 268 6.38 -4.22 -20.95
N LEU A 269 6.67 -5.48 -21.17
CA LEU A 269 6.33 -6.57 -20.25
C LEU A 269 6.98 -6.44 -18.85
N ARG A 270 7.96 -5.54 -18.68
CA ARG A 270 8.47 -5.12 -17.35
C ARG A 270 8.21 -3.63 -17.04
N PHE A 271 7.80 -2.83 -18.02
CA PHE A 271 7.64 -1.38 -17.93
C PHE A 271 6.31 -0.87 -18.51
N ILE A 272 5.40 -1.74 -18.92
CA ILE A 272 4.03 -1.35 -19.33
C ILE A 272 3.24 -0.79 -18.16
N THR A 273 3.75 -0.94 -16.94
CA THR A 273 3.13 -0.32 -15.77
C THR A 273 3.31 1.19 -15.65
N THR A 274 4.11 1.85 -16.50
CA THR A 274 4.40 3.27 -16.30
C THR A 274 3.99 4.21 -17.44
N ARG A 275 3.40 3.74 -18.54
CA ARG A 275 3.11 4.67 -19.64
C ARG A 275 1.75 4.58 -20.33
N SER A 276 0.90 3.70 -19.92
CA SER A 276 -0.42 3.60 -20.52
C SER A 276 -1.48 3.56 -19.42
N MET A 277 -1.70 4.67 -18.76
CA MET A 277 -3.02 5.01 -18.25
C MET A 277 -3.01 6.34 -17.57
N ARG A 278 -3.06 7.37 -18.39
CA ARG A 278 -3.61 8.64 -17.96
C ARG A 278 -5.13 8.50 -17.85
N PHE A 279 -5.58 7.80 -16.82
CA PHE A 279 -6.95 7.88 -16.33
C PHE A 279 -6.91 7.64 -14.82
N THR A 280 -6.49 8.66 -14.09
CA THR A 280 -6.86 8.80 -12.69
C THR A 280 -8.10 9.69 -12.67
N PRO A 281 -9.32 9.15 -12.59
CA PRO A 281 -10.44 9.99 -12.27
C PRO A 281 -10.23 10.46 -10.83
N THR A 282 -9.90 11.73 -10.68
CA THR A 282 -10.03 12.40 -9.39
C THR A 282 -11.52 12.72 -9.26
N PHE A 283 -12.24 11.95 -8.46
CA PHE A 283 -13.62 12.26 -8.16
C PHE A 283 -13.65 13.27 -7.00
N SER A 284 -14.22 14.44 -7.26
CA SER A 284 -14.70 15.30 -6.19
C SER A 284 -16.04 14.73 -5.72
N ILE A 285 -16.14 14.41 -4.44
CA ILE A 285 -17.41 13.98 -3.83
C ILE A 285 -18.23 15.25 -3.65
N ASN A 286 -19.01 15.60 -4.66
CA ASN A 286 -20.08 16.59 -4.51
C ASN A 286 -21.37 15.82 -4.22
N SER A 287 -22.01 16.21 -3.12
CA SER A 287 -23.35 15.76 -2.69
C SER A 287 -24.42 16.09 -3.71
#